data_31658d0899e81ca55a276138939c038f
#
_entry.id   31658d0899e81ca55a276138939c038f
#
_cell.length_a   1.000
_cell.length_b   1.000
_cell.length_c   1.000
_cell.angle_alpha   90.00
_cell.angle_beta   90.00
_cell.angle_gamma   90.00
#
_symmetry.space_group_name_H-M   'P 1'
#
loop_
_entity.id
_entity.type
_entity.pdbx_description
1 polymer ?
#
loop_
_entity_poly.entity_id
_entity_poly.type
_entity_poly.pdbx_seq_one_letter_code
_entity_poly.pdbx_strand_id
1 'polypeptide(L)'
;YGWQFEDIDLRWGVSQDASRLQKTMQICLNEIKRCQALSPKPNFLILQGDRYGWIPIPEIIPFSEWQGVMKYLRPNELKLFETWYDLDENAVGGEYLLKPRDREYLDYAKYAADVENPLREIFRKVAEFLPEDRQKYYYASATEQEIMAGLYEVEDAREHVMLYSRHLINVPRSVAHVYDDSPKSLLGVFKKENRQHTLRNQISSFVGNKIEKELHFDKLQSEEYAKEFEEKIYA
;
A
#
# COMPACT_ATOMS: atom_id res chain seq x y z
N TYR A 1 -28.43 -8.07 17.98
CA TYR A 1 -27.68 -9.31 18.25
C TYR A 1 -26.62 -9.15 19.35
N GLY A 2 -26.43 -7.94 19.95
CA GLY A 2 -25.53 -7.72 21.08
C GLY A 2 -24.03 -7.59 20.72
N TRP A 3 -23.67 -7.60 19.45
CA TRP A 3 -22.31 -7.33 18.96
C TRP A 3 -22.13 -5.83 18.73
N GLN A 4 -21.00 -5.30 19.18
CA GLN A 4 -20.55 -3.96 18.82
C GLN A 4 -19.62 -4.10 17.61
N PHE A 5 -19.97 -3.47 16.49
CA PHE A 5 -19.13 -3.39 15.29
C PHE A 5 -18.39 -2.05 15.30
N GLU A 6 -17.08 -2.11 15.11
CA GLU A 6 -16.21 -0.95 14.92
C GLU A 6 -15.38 -1.19 13.67
N ASP A 7 -15.57 -0.36 12.65
CA ASP A 7 -14.80 -0.44 11.43
C ASP A 7 -13.50 0.37 11.55
N ILE A 8 -12.40 -0.19 11.04
CA ILE A 8 -11.13 0.50 10.88
C ILE A 8 -10.88 0.67 9.39
N ASP A 9 -11.18 1.86 8.89
CA ASP A 9 -11.02 2.19 7.47
C ASP A 9 -9.62 2.76 7.20
N LEU A 10 -8.73 1.93 6.68
CA LEU A 10 -7.35 2.31 6.35
C LEU A 10 -7.28 3.34 5.20
N ARG A 11 -8.35 3.55 4.43
CA ARG A 11 -8.43 4.59 3.39
C ARG A 11 -8.42 6.01 3.97
N TRP A 12 -8.87 6.19 5.21
CA TRP A 12 -8.79 7.48 5.90
C TRP A 12 -7.36 7.84 6.28
N GLY A 13 -6.44 6.85 6.19
CA GLY A 13 -5.04 7.02 6.53
C GLY A 13 -4.82 7.19 8.03
N VAL A 14 -3.69 7.79 8.35
CA VAL A 14 -3.26 8.05 9.74
C VAL A 14 -3.33 9.54 10.04
N SER A 15 -3.21 9.91 11.32
CA SER A 15 -3.12 11.32 11.73
C SER A 15 -1.98 12.04 11.01
N GLN A 16 -2.09 13.38 10.91
CA GLN A 16 -1.02 14.18 10.32
C GLN A 16 0.31 14.01 11.05
N ASP A 17 0.28 13.84 12.38
CA ASP A 17 1.47 13.58 13.16
C ASP A 17 2.10 12.23 12.85
N ALA A 18 1.31 11.16 12.73
CA ALA A 18 1.80 9.85 12.34
C ALA A 18 2.38 9.86 10.92
N SER A 19 1.73 10.57 9.99
CA SER A 19 2.24 10.77 8.64
C SER A 19 3.54 11.57 8.64
N ARG A 20 3.64 12.61 9.45
CA ARG A 20 4.87 13.42 9.63
C ARG A 20 6.01 12.58 10.21
N LEU A 21 5.70 11.73 11.17
CA LEU A 21 6.65 10.77 11.77
C LEU A 21 6.98 9.59 10.84
N GLN A 22 6.37 9.56 9.66
CA GLN A 22 6.59 8.52 8.64
C GLN A 22 6.25 7.09 9.12
N LYS A 23 5.25 6.95 10.02
CA LYS A 23 4.81 5.67 10.61
C LYS A 23 3.52 5.12 10.02
N THR A 24 3.14 5.59 8.83
CA THR A 24 1.86 5.25 8.20
C THR A 24 1.72 3.74 7.99
N MET A 25 2.71 3.11 7.35
CA MET A 25 2.62 1.67 7.05
C MET A 25 2.68 0.83 8.32
N GLN A 26 3.54 1.17 9.27
CA GLN A 26 3.64 0.46 10.55
C GLN A 26 2.28 0.45 11.29
N ILE A 27 1.59 1.59 11.32
CA ILE A 27 0.28 1.72 11.97
C ILE A 27 -0.76 0.86 11.23
N CYS A 28 -0.87 1.00 9.90
CA CYS A 28 -1.84 0.22 9.12
C CYS A 28 -1.63 -1.28 9.27
N LEU A 29 -0.40 -1.77 9.16
CA LEU A 29 -0.09 -3.19 9.29
C LEU A 29 -0.33 -3.71 10.71
N ASN A 30 -0.07 -2.91 11.74
CA ASN A 30 -0.37 -3.27 13.13
C ASN A 30 -1.88 -3.36 13.38
N GLU A 31 -2.69 -2.46 12.80
CA GLU A 31 -4.14 -2.52 12.90
C GLU A 31 -4.72 -3.77 12.24
N ILE A 32 -4.20 -4.18 11.08
CA ILE A 32 -4.60 -5.43 10.43
C ILE A 32 -4.33 -6.62 11.37
N LYS A 33 -3.12 -6.72 11.90
CA LYS A 33 -2.75 -7.79 12.85
C LYS A 33 -3.61 -7.77 14.11
N ARG A 34 -3.90 -6.58 14.64
CA ARG A 34 -4.78 -6.42 15.80
C ARG A 34 -6.20 -6.92 15.52
N CYS A 35 -6.79 -6.54 14.40
CA CYS A 35 -8.11 -7.01 14.00
C CYS A 35 -8.15 -8.53 13.83
N GLN A 36 -7.15 -9.12 13.21
CA GLN A 36 -7.06 -10.56 13.03
C GLN A 36 -6.98 -11.32 14.34
N ALA A 37 -6.27 -10.76 15.34
CA ALA A 37 -6.11 -11.40 16.65
C ALA A 37 -7.33 -11.26 17.57
N LEU A 38 -8.10 -10.17 17.45
CA LEU A 38 -9.12 -9.79 18.42
C LEU A 38 -10.56 -9.91 17.90
N SER A 39 -10.76 -9.86 16.58
CA SER A 39 -12.10 -9.77 15.97
C SER A 39 -12.61 -11.13 15.48
N PRO A 40 -13.92 -11.37 15.55
CA PRO A 40 -14.54 -12.52 14.86
C PRO A 40 -14.28 -12.47 13.35
N LYS A 41 -14.31 -13.64 12.73
CA LYS A 41 -14.16 -13.78 11.28
C LYS A 41 -15.51 -13.58 10.55
N PRO A 42 -15.55 -12.96 9.36
CA PRO A 42 -14.43 -12.31 8.68
C PRO A 42 -14.05 -10.97 9.34
N ASN A 43 -12.77 -10.60 9.30
CA ASN A 43 -12.27 -9.39 9.95
C ASN A 43 -11.32 -8.55 9.06
N PHE A 44 -11.22 -8.89 7.78
CA PHE A 44 -10.48 -8.12 6.80
C PHE A 44 -11.27 -8.01 5.49
N LEU A 45 -11.76 -6.79 5.19
CA LEU A 45 -12.47 -6.50 3.95
C LEU A 45 -11.55 -5.78 2.97
N ILE A 46 -11.26 -6.41 1.84
CA ILE A 46 -10.50 -5.82 0.75
C ILE A 46 -11.46 -5.08 -0.19
N LEU A 47 -11.35 -3.75 -0.25
CA LEU A 47 -12.07 -2.91 -1.21
C LEU A 47 -11.14 -2.56 -2.38
N GLN A 48 -11.19 -3.36 -3.44
CA GLN A 48 -10.30 -3.20 -4.58
C GLN A 48 -10.94 -2.41 -5.72
N GLY A 49 -10.29 -1.31 -6.11
CA GLY A 49 -10.60 -0.51 -7.30
C GLY A 49 -9.59 -0.70 -8.43
N ASP A 50 -9.56 0.28 -9.36
CA ASP A 50 -8.68 0.25 -10.53
C ASP A 50 -7.30 0.90 -10.27
N ARG A 51 -7.10 1.52 -9.11
CA ARG A 51 -5.81 2.12 -8.74
C ARG A 51 -4.90 1.11 -8.04
N TYR A 52 -3.62 1.13 -8.42
CA TYR A 52 -2.59 0.41 -7.67
C TYR A 52 -2.25 1.11 -6.35
N GLY A 53 -2.28 2.45 -6.36
CA GLY A 53 -2.11 3.27 -5.18
C GLY A 53 -0.69 3.78 -4.93
N TRP A 54 -0.53 4.41 -3.76
CA TRP A 54 0.73 4.99 -3.32
C TRP A 54 1.75 3.90 -2.97
N ILE A 55 2.99 4.10 -3.43
CA ILE A 55 4.10 3.21 -3.11
C ILE A 55 4.96 3.92 -2.05
N PRO A 56 4.88 3.51 -0.79
CA PRO A 56 5.70 4.07 0.27
C PRO A 56 7.18 3.77 0.07
N ILE A 57 8.06 4.61 0.59
CA ILE A 57 9.45 4.24 0.81
C ILE A 57 9.54 3.48 2.15
N PRO A 58 10.47 2.52 2.31
CA PRO A 58 10.59 1.74 3.53
C PRO A 58 10.82 2.63 4.77
N GLU A 59 10.04 2.42 5.83
CA GLU A 59 10.24 3.11 7.12
C GLU A 59 11.47 2.56 7.85
N ILE A 60 11.73 1.28 7.70
CA ILE A 60 12.81 0.54 8.34
C ILE A 60 13.53 -0.32 7.30
N ILE A 61 14.86 -0.27 7.27
CA ILE A 61 15.69 -1.07 6.37
C ILE A 61 16.74 -1.80 7.22
N PRO A 62 16.78 -3.14 7.22
CA PRO A 62 17.83 -3.89 7.92
C PRO A 62 19.22 -3.47 7.47
N PHE A 63 20.14 -3.28 8.41
CA PHE A 63 21.51 -2.86 8.12
C PHE A 63 22.21 -3.78 7.12
N SER A 64 22.11 -5.09 7.31
CA SER A 64 22.71 -6.08 6.42
C SER A 64 22.17 -6.02 4.99
N GLU A 65 20.88 -5.73 4.85
CA GLU A 65 20.22 -5.58 3.56
C GLU A 65 20.75 -4.35 2.80
N TRP A 66 20.83 -3.21 3.50
CA TRP A 66 21.37 -1.98 2.90
C TRP A 66 22.84 -2.10 2.52
N GLN A 67 23.65 -2.68 3.40
CA GLN A 67 25.09 -2.92 3.11
C GLN A 67 25.30 -3.76 1.84
N GLY A 68 24.41 -4.69 1.56
CA GLY A 68 24.45 -5.51 0.35
C GLY A 68 24.25 -4.73 -0.94
N VAL A 69 23.48 -3.63 -0.89
CA VAL A 69 23.04 -2.90 -2.09
C VAL A 69 23.66 -1.51 -2.25
N MET A 70 24.17 -0.89 -1.19
CA MET A 70 24.73 0.48 -1.24
C MET A 70 25.84 0.65 -2.28
N LYS A 71 26.61 -0.40 -2.57
CA LYS A 71 27.68 -0.41 -3.59
C LYS A 71 27.19 -0.16 -5.03
N TYR A 72 25.88 -0.29 -5.28
CA TYR A 72 25.29 -0.04 -6.58
C TYR A 72 24.80 1.41 -6.74
N LEU A 73 24.95 2.24 -5.69
CA LEU A 73 24.51 3.62 -5.68
C LEU A 73 25.59 4.59 -6.11
N ARG A 74 25.18 5.66 -6.75
CA ARG A 74 26.01 6.82 -7.04
C ARG A 74 26.22 7.65 -5.77
N PRO A 75 27.30 8.44 -5.66
CA PRO A 75 27.58 9.26 -4.47
C PRO A 75 26.43 10.19 -4.05
N ASN A 76 25.74 10.79 -5.02
CA ASN A 76 24.60 11.65 -4.72
C ASN A 76 23.35 10.88 -4.24
N GLU A 77 23.14 9.65 -4.72
CA GLU A 77 22.07 8.76 -4.25
C GLU A 77 22.35 8.32 -2.81
N LEU A 78 23.57 7.93 -2.53
CA LEU A 78 23.99 7.56 -1.17
C LEU A 78 23.86 8.75 -0.21
N LYS A 79 24.29 9.95 -0.61
CA LYS A 79 24.12 11.16 0.21
C LYS A 79 22.66 11.48 0.51
N LEU A 80 21.76 11.29 -0.45
CA LEU A 80 20.33 11.50 -0.22
C LEU A 80 19.79 10.49 0.81
N PHE A 81 20.17 9.22 0.71
CA PHE A 81 19.82 8.21 1.68
C PHE A 81 20.32 8.57 3.08
N GLU A 82 21.61 8.86 3.25
CA GLU A 82 22.23 9.23 4.53
C GLU A 82 21.61 10.52 5.15
N THR A 83 21.07 11.38 4.30
CA THR A 83 20.35 12.56 4.77
C THR A 83 19.03 12.19 5.45
N TRP A 84 18.35 11.17 4.96
CA TRP A 84 16.98 10.82 5.36
C TRP A 84 16.86 9.57 6.21
N TYR A 85 17.93 8.80 6.36
CA TYR A 85 17.95 7.61 7.21
C TYR A 85 19.03 7.71 8.27
N ASP A 86 18.67 7.39 9.50
CA ASP A 86 19.60 7.25 10.62
C ASP A 86 19.82 5.76 10.93
N LEU A 87 21.06 5.40 11.21
CA LEU A 87 21.38 4.05 11.68
C LEU A 87 21.05 3.92 13.17
N ASP A 88 20.17 2.98 13.50
CA ASP A 88 19.93 2.53 14.88
C ASP A 88 20.75 1.27 15.16
N GLU A 89 21.83 1.44 15.88
CA GLU A 89 22.72 0.34 16.30
C GLU A 89 22.17 -0.44 17.51
N ASN A 90 21.11 0.06 18.18
CA ASN A 90 20.48 -0.65 19.31
C ASN A 90 19.54 -1.76 18.86
N ALA A 91 19.06 -1.69 17.62
CA ALA A 91 18.28 -2.76 17.03
C ALA A 91 19.14 -4.02 16.82
N VAL A 92 18.58 -5.20 17.04
CA VAL A 92 19.29 -6.47 16.81
C VAL A 92 19.70 -6.60 15.35
N GLY A 93 20.99 -6.57 15.08
CA GLY A 93 21.56 -6.58 13.73
C GLY A 93 21.68 -5.21 13.08
N GLY A 94 21.22 -4.14 13.74
CA GLY A 94 21.19 -2.77 13.24
C GLY A 94 20.11 -2.54 12.18
N GLU A 95 19.58 -1.34 12.13
CA GLU A 95 18.61 -0.96 11.11
C GLU A 95 18.70 0.53 10.77
N TYR A 96 18.30 0.90 9.55
CA TYR A 96 18.14 2.28 9.15
C TYR A 96 16.69 2.71 9.32
N LEU A 97 16.47 3.83 10.01
CA LEU A 97 15.16 4.42 10.29
C LEU A 97 14.95 5.68 9.46
N LEU A 98 13.83 5.74 8.77
CA LEU A 98 13.43 6.92 8.02
C LEU A 98 13.11 8.08 8.97
N LYS A 99 13.76 9.23 8.76
CA LYS A 99 13.61 10.42 9.61
C LYS A 99 12.22 11.04 9.49
N PRO A 100 11.69 11.61 10.57
CA PRO A 100 10.50 12.43 10.52
C PRO A 100 10.65 13.62 9.57
N ARG A 101 9.55 14.04 8.97
CA ARG A 101 9.50 15.27 8.17
C ARG A 101 9.48 16.48 9.11
N ASP A 102 10.29 17.47 8.81
CA ASP A 102 10.36 18.73 9.56
C ASP A 102 10.50 19.95 8.64
N ARG A 103 10.42 21.15 9.19
CA ARG A 103 10.62 22.43 8.51
C ARG A 103 9.82 22.54 7.22
N GLU A 104 10.51 22.80 6.10
CA GLU A 104 9.91 22.94 4.79
C GLU A 104 9.27 21.65 4.24
N TYR A 105 9.68 20.50 4.74
CA TYR A 105 9.16 19.18 4.36
C TYR A 105 7.90 18.76 5.13
N LEU A 106 7.37 19.64 5.97
CA LEU A 106 5.99 19.55 6.47
C LEU A 106 4.99 19.70 5.32
N ASP A 107 5.37 20.47 4.27
CA ASP A 107 4.67 20.44 2.98
C ASP A 107 4.95 19.09 2.28
N TYR A 108 3.91 18.26 2.20
CA TYR A 108 4.03 16.95 1.58
C TYR A 108 4.37 17.03 0.09
N ALA A 109 3.85 18.00 -0.64
CA ALA A 109 4.14 18.13 -2.07
C ALA A 109 5.63 18.36 -2.31
N LYS A 110 6.25 19.22 -1.49
CA LYS A 110 7.68 19.47 -1.52
C LYS A 110 8.48 18.22 -1.11
N TYR A 111 8.09 17.58 -0.01
CA TYR A 111 8.73 16.33 0.44
C TYR A 111 8.67 15.24 -0.65
N ALA A 112 7.50 15.05 -1.24
CA ALA A 112 7.32 14.06 -2.30
C ALA A 112 8.22 14.34 -3.52
N ALA A 113 8.34 15.62 -3.92
CA ALA A 113 9.15 16.00 -5.08
C ALA A 113 10.67 15.86 -4.81
N ASP A 114 11.13 16.37 -3.68
CA ASP A 114 12.56 16.52 -3.39
C ASP A 114 13.18 15.26 -2.74
N VAL A 115 12.38 14.44 -2.08
CA VAL A 115 12.86 13.34 -1.22
C VAL A 115 12.22 12.00 -1.57
N GLU A 116 10.89 11.87 -1.42
CA GLU A 116 10.22 10.58 -1.53
C GLU A 116 10.33 9.97 -2.93
N ASN A 117 10.08 10.76 -3.98
CA ASN A 117 10.19 10.27 -5.35
C ASN A 117 11.63 9.90 -5.73
N PRO A 118 12.66 10.72 -5.46
CA PRO A 118 14.06 10.34 -5.68
C PRO A 118 14.50 9.10 -4.88
N LEU A 119 14.13 8.98 -3.61
CA LEU A 119 14.42 7.78 -2.81
C LEU A 119 13.69 6.55 -3.36
N ARG A 120 12.44 6.69 -3.80
CA ARG A 120 11.68 5.60 -4.43
C ARG A 120 12.36 5.06 -5.69
N GLU A 121 12.95 5.94 -6.52
CA GLU A 121 13.72 5.49 -7.69
C GLU A 121 15.01 4.78 -7.28
N ILE A 122 15.68 5.24 -6.22
CA ILE A 122 16.84 4.54 -5.65
C ILE A 122 16.43 3.14 -5.18
N PHE A 123 15.35 3.04 -4.39
CA PHE A 123 14.87 1.77 -3.86
C PHE A 123 14.42 0.80 -4.96
N ARG A 124 13.78 1.27 -6.01
CA ARG A 124 13.44 0.43 -7.17
C ARG A 124 14.67 -0.15 -7.85
N LYS A 125 15.72 0.66 -7.99
CA LYS A 125 16.98 0.25 -8.59
C LYS A 125 17.67 -0.83 -7.75
N VAL A 126 17.73 -0.64 -6.42
CA VAL A 126 18.42 -1.59 -5.53
C VAL A 126 17.61 -2.84 -5.24
N ALA A 127 16.27 -2.78 -5.33
CA ALA A 127 15.40 -3.94 -5.12
C ALA A 127 15.79 -5.13 -6.03
N GLU A 128 16.27 -4.87 -7.25
CA GLU A 128 16.68 -5.91 -8.18
C GLU A 128 17.87 -6.77 -7.67
N PHE A 129 18.61 -6.26 -6.68
CA PHE A 129 19.76 -6.95 -6.05
C PHE A 129 19.40 -7.63 -4.72
N LEU A 130 18.16 -7.52 -4.28
CA LEU A 130 17.68 -8.13 -3.05
C LEU A 130 17.05 -9.51 -3.32
N PRO A 131 16.97 -10.38 -2.30
CA PRO A 131 16.19 -11.59 -2.37
C PRO A 131 14.73 -11.30 -2.74
N GLU A 132 14.09 -12.18 -3.52
CA GLU A 132 12.75 -11.95 -4.09
C GLU A 132 11.69 -11.64 -3.03
N ASP A 133 11.74 -12.32 -1.88
CA ASP A 133 10.86 -12.10 -0.74
C ASP A 133 11.02 -10.71 -0.11
N ARG A 134 12.20 -10.07 -0.29
CA ARG A 134 12.48 -8.72 0.22
C ARG A 134 12.13 -7.62 -0.78
N GLN A 135 12.24 -7.87 -2.07
CA GLN A 135 12.00 -6.88 -3.14
C GLN A 135 10.67 -6.17 -2.99
N LYS A 136 9.63 -6.90 -2.61
CA LYS A 136 8.25 -6.39 -2.47
C LYS A 136 8.13 -5.17 -1.54
N TYR A 137 8.93 -5.10 -0.47
CA TYR A 137 8.91 -3.97 0.47
C TYR A 137 9.46 -2.67 -0.12
N TYR A 138 10.11 -2.73 -1.27
CA TYR A 138 10.69 -1.59 -1.97
C TYR A 138 9.85 -1.09 -3.16
N TYR A 139 8.86 -1.87 -3.58
CA TYR A 139 8.06 -1.50 -4.74
C TYR A 139 6.55 -1.73 -4.59
N ALA A 140 6.09 -2.47 -3.59
CA ALA A 140 4.68 -2.71 -3.40
C ALA A 140 3.95 -1.45 -2.92
N SER A 141 2.72 -1.24 -3.41
CA SER A 141 1.87 -0.17 -2.90
C SER A 141 1.46 -0.44 -1.45
N ALA A 142 1.01 0.60 -0.74
CA ALA A 142 0.46 0.45 0.60
C ALA A 142 -0.64 -0.62 0.62
N THR A 143 -1.59 -0.53 -0.30
CA THR A 143 -2.67 -1.53 -0.43
C THR A 143 -2.16 -2.95 -0.67
N GLU A 144 -1.12 -3.12 -1.52
CA GLU A 144 -0.54 -4.45 -1.72
C GLU A 144 0.14 -4.98 -0.45
N GLN A 145 0.85 -4.13 0.31
CA GLN A 145 1.46 -4.52 1.59
C GLN A 145 0.40 -4.88 2.65
N GLU A 146 -0.70 -4.14 2.71
CA GLU A 146 -1.85 -4.44 3.58
C GLU A 146 -2.49 -5.78 3.21
N ILE A 147 -2.68 -6.04 1.91
CA ILE A 147 -3.20 -7.32 1.42
C ILE A 147 -2.24 -8.48 1.73
N MET A 148 -0.93 -8.25 1.62
CA MET A 148 0.04 -9.28 2.00
C MET A 148 -0.09 -9.65 3.46
N ALA A 149 -0.15 -8.67 4.36
CA ALA A 149 -0.30 -8.88 5.79
C ALA A 149 -1.66 -9.49 6.16
N GLY A 150 -2.74 -9.09 5.48
CA GLY A 150 -4.11 -9.49 5.78
C GLY A 150 -4.55 -10.79 5.12
N LEU A 151 -3.90 -11.19 4.02
CA LEU A 151 -4.32 -12.33 3.21
C LEU A 151 -3.25 -13.42 3.10
N TYR A 152 -2.02 -13.06 2.69
CA TYR A 152 -1.01 -14.07 2.37
C TYR A 152 -0.18 -14.53 3.58
N GLU A 153 -0.10 -13.73 4.62
CA GLU A 153 0.65 -14.04 5.85
C GLU A 153 -0.24 -14.66 6.95
N VAL A 154 -1.49 -15.04 6.61
CA VAL A 154 -2.48 -15.62 7.54
C VAL A 154 -2.81 -17.04 7.14
N GLU A 155 -2.68 -18.00 8.06
CA GLU A 155 -2.86 -19.44 7.79
C GLU A 155 -4.28 -19.79 7.32
N ASP A 156 -5.31 -19.19 7.93
CA ASP A 156 -6.73 -19.42 7.65
C ASP A 156 -7.40 -18.23 6.93
N ALA A 157 -6.68 -17.59 6.04
CA ALA A 157 -7.09 -16.37 5.34
C ALA A 157 -8.48 -16.47 4.68
N ARG A 158 -8.90 -17.66 4.22
CA ARG A 158 -10.22 -17.87 3.61
C ARG A 158 -11.39 -17.59 4.56
N GLU A 159 -11.17 -17.71 5.85
CA GLU A 159 -12.17 -17.40 6.88
C GLU A 159 -12.11 -15.92 7.31
N HIS A 160 -10.92 -15.30 7.21
CA HIS A 160 -10.68 -13.92 7.64
C HIS A 160 -11.09 -12.88 6.63
N VAL A 161 -11.03 -13.19 5.33
CA VAL A 161 -11.02 -12.20 4.26
C VAL A 161 -12.28 -12.24 3.41
N MET A 162 -12.82 -11.04 3.15
CA MET A 162 -13.84 -10.80 2.13
C MET A 162 -13.28 -9.83 1.08
N LEU A 163 -13.51 -10.11 -0.19
CA LEU A 163 -13.13 -9.24 -1.30
C LEU A 163 -14.34 -8.58 -1.94
N TYR A 164 -14.33 -7.26 -2.03
CA TYR A 164 -15.19 -6.51 -2.92
C TYR A 164 -14.33 -5.84 -4.00
N SER A 165 -14.36 -6.37 -5.21
CA SER A 165 -13.60 -5.87 -6.36
C SER A 165 -14.51 -5.12 -7.32
N ARG A 166 -14.22 -3.84 -7.57
CA ARG A 166 -14.96 -2.99 -8.49
C ARG A 166 -14.08 -2.56 -9.66
N HIS A 167 -14.62 -2.69 -10.86
CA HIS A 167 -14.06 -2.13 -12.08
C HIS A 167 -14.98 -1.02 -12.62
N LEU A 168 -14.45 0.20 -12.79
CA LEU A 168 -15.19 1.32 -13.34
C LEU A 168 -15.10 1.36 -14.87
N ILE A 169 -16.26 1.39 -15.52
CA ILE A 169 -16.36 1.54 -16.95
C ILE A 169 -16.92 2.93 -17.32
N ASN A 170 -16.58 3.40 -18.52
CA ASN A 170 -16.99 4.71 -19.04
C ASN A 170 -16.56 5.91 -18.17
N VAL A 171 -15.37 5.83 -17.55
CA VAL A 171 -14.81 6.93 -16.78
C VAL A 171 -14.42 8.07 -17.72
N PRO A 172 -14.93 9.30 -17.51
CA PRO A 172 -14.57 10.46 -18.34
C PRO A 172 -13.06 10.73 -18.28
N ARG A 173 -12.45 11.05 -19.42
CA ARG A 173 -10.99 11.33 -19.51
C ARG A 173 -10.52 12.44 -18.57
N SER A 174 -11.36 13.42 -18.28
CA SER A 174 -11.04 14.53 -17.38
C SER A 174 -10.79 14.11 -15.94
N VAL A 175 -11.40 13.03 -15.49
CA VAL A 175 -11.29 12.50 -14.10
C VAL A 175 -10.65 11.11 -14.04
N ALA A 176 -10.28 10.53 -15.18
CA ALA A 176 -9.72 9.17 -15.22
C ALA A 176 -8.49 9.02 -14.30
N HIS A 177 -7.64 10.06 -14.19
CA HIS A 177 -6.45 10.07 -13.33
C HIS A 177 -6.76 9.92 -11.84
N VAL A 178 -8.00 10.18 -11.42
CA VAL A 178 -8.44 10.00 -10.03
C VAL A 178 -8.73 8.53 -9.72
N TYR A 179 -9.22 7.79 -10.71
CA TYR A 179 -9.70 6.41 -10.55
C TYR A 179 -8.75 5.36 -11.13
N ASP A 180 -7.82 5.78 -11.98
CA ASP A 180 -6.81 4.94 -12.61
C ASP A 180 -5.48 5.67 -12.57
N ASP A 181 -4.48 5.07 -11.93
CA ASP A 181 -3.13 5.62 -11.81
C ASP A 181 -2.14 4.97 -12.79
N SER A 182 -2.66 4.30 -13.83
CA SER A 182 -1.86 3.76 -14.92
C SER A 182 -1.06 4.86 -15.62
N PRO A 183 0.25 4.69 -15.83
CA PRO A 183 1.07 5.70 -16.46
C PRO A 183 0.63 5.91 -17.91
N LYS A 184 0.39 7.16 -18.28
CA LYS A 184 -0.01 7.55 -19.66
C LYS A 184 1.14 7.50 -20.69
N SER A 185 2.37 7.13 -20.30
CA SER A 185 3.51 7.05 -21.20
C SER A 185 3.82 5.61 -21.59
N LEU A 186 4.10 5.38 -22.86
CA LEU A 186 4.42 4.07 -23.45
C LEU A 186 5.53 3.30 -22.71
N LEU A 187 6.46 3.98 -22.04
CA LEU A 187 7.57 3.36 -21.30
C LEU A 187 7.25 3.09 -19.82
N GLY A 188 6.26 3.78 -19.25
CA GLY A 188 5.82 3.60 -17.86
C GLY A 188 4.58 2.71 -17.69
N VAL A 189 3.81 2.55 -18.77
CA VAL A 189 2.52 1.85 -18.83
C VAL A 189 2.65 0.38 -18.42
N PHE A 190 3.71 -0.28 -18.85
CA PHE A 190 3.81 -1.74 -18.69
C PHE A 190 4.03 -2.25 -17.27
N LYS A 191 4.66 -1.48 -16.37
CA LYS A 191 4.99 -2.00 -15.02
C LYS A 191 3.86 -1.79 -13.99
N LYS A 192 3.18 -0.65 -14.00
CA LYS A 192 2.18 -0.32 -12.96
C LYS A 192 0.81 -0.91 -13.24
N GLU A 193 0.38 -0.86 -14.49
CA GLU A 193 -0.86 -1.46 -14.98
C GLU A 193 -0.83 -3.00 -14.81
N ASN A 194 0.29 -3.62 -15.19
CA ASN A 194 0.49 -5.05 -14.97
C ASN A 194 0.43 -5.45 -13.49
N ARG A 195 0.92 -4.60 -12.56
CA ARG A 195 0.86 -4.92 -11.12
C ARG A 195 -0.53 -4.89 -10.56
N GLN A 196 -1.33 -3.85 -10.87
CA GLN A 196 -2.72 -3.79 -10.42
C GLN A 196 -3.52 -4.98 -10.96
N HIS A 197 -3.35 -5.31 -12.23
CA HIS A 197 -4.02 -6.44 -12.85
C HIS A 197 -3.54 -7.78 -12.26
N THR A 198 -2.24 -7.93 -12.05
CA THR A 198 -1.66 -9.13 -11.43
C THR A 198 -2.17 -9.31 -10.00
N LEU A 199 -2.13 -8.24 -9.19
CA LEU A 199 -2.62 -8.24 -7.82
C LEU A 199 -4.11 -8.61 -7.77
N ARG A 200 -4.94 -8.02 -8.64
CA ARG A 200 -6.37 -8.33 -8.74
C ARG A 200 -6.60 -9.81 -9.01
N ASN A 201 -5.92 -10.38 -10.01
CA ASN A 201 -6.06 -11.78 -10.35
C ASN A 201 -5.60 -12.71 -9.23
N GLN A 202 -4.49 -12.39 -8.58
CA GLN A 202 -3.98 -13.16 -7.44
C GLN A 202 -4.98 -13.17 -6.28
N ILE A 203 -5.49 -12.01 -5.87
CA ILE A 203 -6.46 -11.89 -4.78
C ILE A 203 -7.74 -12.67 -5.13
N SER A 204 -8.28 -12.42 -6.32
CA SER A 204 -9.52 -13.08 -6.77
C SER A 204 -9.39 -14.61 -6.86
N SER A 205 -8.21 -15.13 -7.18
CA SER A 205 -7.97 -16.57 -7.17
C SER A 205 -7.83 -17.18 -5.78
N PHE A 206 -7.41 -16.37 -4.80
CA PHE A 206 -7.12 -16.84 -3.44
C PHE A 206 -8.31 -16.71 -2.49
N VAL A 207 -9.08 -15.60 -2.59
CA VAL A 207 -10.21 -15.32 -1.70
C VAL A 207 -11.44 -16.11 -2.13
N GLY A 208 -12.03 -16.86 -1.21
CA GLY A 208 -13.25 -17.64 -1.44
C GLY A 208 -14.52 -16.78 -1.39
N ASN A 209 -14.59 -15.86 -0.43
CA ASN A 209 -15.73 -14.94 -0.27
C ASN A 209 -15.47 -13.64 -1.04
N LYS A 210 -15.99 -13.56 -2.27
CA LYS A 210 -15.72 -12.44 -3.15
C LYS A 210 -16.94 -11.96 -3.90
N ILE A 211 -16.98 -10.64 -4.10
CA ILE A 211 -17.93 -9.92 -4.93
C ILE A 211 -17.15 -9.16 -6.00
N GLU A 212 -17.44 -9.43 -7.26
CA GLU A 212 -16.83 -8.73 -8.39
C GLU A 212 -17.91 -7.92 -9.13
N LYS A 213 -17.66 -6.63 -9.35
CA LYS A 213 -18.63 -5.69 -9.91
C LYS A 213 -18.02 -4.83 -11.00
N GLU A 214 -18.59 -4.87 -12.21
CA GLU A 214 -18.44 -3.78 -13.17
C GLU A 214 -19.48 -2.70 -12.87
N LEU A 215 -19.03 -1.45 -12.80
CA LEU A 215 -19.88 -0.32 -12.49
C LEU A 215 -19.65 0.83 -13.47
N HIS A 216 -20.72 1.30 -14.09
CA HIS A 216 -20.69 2.54 -14.87
C HIS A 216 -20.36 3.72 -13.97
N PHE A 217 -19.47 4.61 -14.45
CA PHE A 217 -18.99 5.75 -13.68
C PHE A 217 -20.12 6.67 -13.17
N ASP A 218 -21.16 6.90 -13.98
CA ASP A 218 -22.33 7.70 -13.61
C ASP A 218 -23.17 7.11 -12.46
N LYS A 219 -23.04 5.81 -12.21
CA LYS A 219 -23.69 5.12 -11.09
C LYS A 219 -22.89 5.14 -9.79
N LEU A 220 -21.64 5.60 -9.82
CA LEU A 220 -20.71 5.50 -8.68
C LEU A 220 -21.23 6.16 -7.40
N GLN A 221 -21.98 7.26 -7.54
CA GLN A 221 -22.57 8.00 -6.40
C GLN A 221 -24.08 7.78 -6.27
N SER A 222 -24.66 6.76 -6.91
CA SER A 222 -26.08 6.48 -6.82
C SER A 222 -26.44 5.80 -5.47
N GLU A 223 -27.62 6.14 -4.95
CA GLU A 223 -28.17 5.47 -3.76
C GLU A 223 -28.41 3.97 -4.01
N GLU A 224 -28.77 3.61 -5.25
CA GLU A 224 -28.94 2.23 -5.68
C GLU A 224 -27.65 1.41 -5.49
N TYR A 225 -26.53 1.97 -5.93
CA TYR A 225 -25.23 1.31 -5.76
C TYR A 225 -24.80 1.21 -4.28
N ALA A 226 -25.01 2.27 -3.51
CA ALA A 226 -24.71 2.26 -2.08
C ALA A 226 -25.52 1.18 -1.34
N LYS A 227 -26.82 1.09 -1.62
CA LYS A 227 -27.69 0.07 -1.04
C LYS A 227 -27.32 -1.36 -1.46
N GLU A 228 -27.01 -1.57 -2.74
CA GLU A 228 -26.53 -2.87 -3.23
C GLU A 228 -25.22 -3.28 -2.54
N PHE A 229 -24.29 -2.34 -2.37
CA PHE A 229 -23.04 -2.59 -1.67
C PHE A 229 -23.28 -3.00 -0.22
N GLU A 230 -24.12 -2.24 0.50
CA GLU A 230 -24.49 -2.53 1.88
C GLU A 230 -25.10 -3.93 2.02
N GLU A 231 -26.12 -4.24 1.21
CA GLU A 231 -26.79 -5.55 1.22
C GLU A 231 -25.81 -6.72 1.00
N LYS A 232 -24.84 -6.55 0.12
CA LYS A 232 -23.84 -7.60 -0.19
C LYS A 232 -22.76 -7.77 0.86
N ILE A 233 -22.43 -6.72 1.59
CA ILE A 233 -21.43 -6.81 2.67
C ILE A 233 -22.03 -7.42 3.94
N TYR A 234 -23.34 -7.22 4.17
CA TYR A 234 -24.02 -7.74 5.37
C TYR A 234 -24.74 -9.09 5.16
N ALA A 235 -24.72 -9.64 3.94
CA ALA A 235 -25.33 -10.95 3.63
C ALA A 235 -24.43 -12.10 4.07
#